data_9346f29454f310c0269e6ca737c9ef59
#
_entry.id   9346f29454f310c0269e6ca737c9ef59
#
_cell.length_a   1.000
_cell.length_b   1.000
_cell.length_c   1.000
_cell.angle_alpha   90.00
_cell.angle_beta   90.00
_cell.angle_gamma   90.00
#
_symmetry.space_group_name_H-M   'P 1'
#
loop_
_entity.id
_entity.type
_entity.pdbx_description
1 polymer ?
#
loop_
_entity_poly.entity_id
_entity_poly.type
_entity_poly.pdbx_seq_one_letter_code
_entity_poly.pdbx_strand_id
1 'polypeptide(L)'
;MKLIFDVSDKPKAGQLVVFALQQMLAILAATIAVPLIIGNGLTPAAAMFGAGVGTIVYILFTKRKSPVFLGSSFAFLGSMAAAFAGGVSMQLGMLGLIVGAFLAGLVYVVIAIVVKFVGVGWLNKLMPAVVIGPTVAIIGLSLAGNAIGDLVKGDVTKQVTEYAVSTDSGTPEIIETVSNVPVGSSYVALICGLITLAVVMLCSTYGKKTLRLIPFIIGILAGYAAAAIFTVIGNICDIGALKIVDFSVFSSYMLTDGSVSLKTFVSLPDFAFVSGLKGLKEFDFTYFATIFVAYVPVALVVFAEHVADHKNLSSIIDHDLLEEPGLTRTLLGDGVGSIAGALFGGCPNTTYGESVACVAITGNASVITIFAAAIGCMLFSFITPLVAFVDSIPACVMGGVCIALYGFIAVSGLKMIQDANLDDNKNLFVVSVILIAGIGGLTLTFGDITLTEVAAALILGILTNVMLSKKKGNAAKK
;
A
#
# COMPACT_ATOMS: atom_id res chain seq x y z
N MET A 1 18.90 -3.19 21.47
CA MET A 1 19.25 -1.77 21.17
C MET A 1 18.82 -0.92 22.35
N LYS A 2 19.55 0.13 22.75
CA LYS A 2 19.09 0.98 23.87
C LYS A 2 18.11 2.00 23.34
N LEU A 3 16.85 1.91 23.76
CA LEU A 3 15.81 2.88 23.41
C LEU A 3 16.09 4.23 24.09
N ILE A 4 15.71 5.32 23.41
CA ILE A 4 15.70 6.69 23.97
C ILE A 4 14.43 6.90 24.77
N PHE A 5 13.29 6.37 24.25
CA PHE A 5 11.98 6.37 24.87
C PHE A 5 11.36 4.99 24.73
N ASP A 6 10.90 4.45 25.84
CA ASP A 6 10.17 3.19 25.90
C ASP A 6 8.68 3.40 25.53
N VAL A 7 7.94 2.32 25.37
CA VAL A 7 6.53 2.27 24.95
C VAL A 7 5.63 3.21 25.76
N SER A 8 5.83 3.25 27.08
CA SER A 8 5.05 4.05 28.02
C SER A 8 5.56 5.47 28.25
N ASP A 9 6.74 5.79 27.74
CA ASP A 9 7.39 7.08 27.98
C ASP A 9 6.68 8.24 27.29
N LYS A 10 6.78 9.43 27.89
CA LYS A 10 6.20 10.68 27.40
C LYS A 10 7.31 11.66 27.01
N PRO A 11 7.67 11.75 25.73
CA PRO A 11 8.62 12.76 25.28
C PRO A 11 8.14 14.19 25.61
N LYS A 12 9.08 15.11 25.85
CA LYS A 12 8.75 16.54 26.02
C LYS A 12 8.14 17.09 24.74
N ALA A 13 7.30 18.12 24.81
CA ALA A 13 6.53 18.65 23.68
C ALA A 13 7.38 18.88 22.40
N GLY A 14 8.56 19.50 22.50
CA GLY A 14 9.44 19.71 21.34
C GLY A 14 9.97 18.40 20.75
N GLN A 15 10.33 17.44 21.60
CA GLN A 15 10.79 16.12 21.16
C GLN A 15 9.62 15.32 20.53
N LEU A 16 8.42 15.40 21.13
CA LEU A 16 7.23 14.76 20.63
C LEU A 16 6.91 15.22 19.20
N VAL A 17 6.94 16.53 18.94
CA VAL A 17 6.67 17.08 17.61
C VAL A 17 7.72 16.59 16.60
N VAL A 18 9.01 16.62 16.96
CA VAL A 18 10.08 16.16 16.05
C VAL A 18 9.95 14.68 15.73
N PHE A 19 9.75 13.84 16.74
CA PHE A 19 9.62 12.40 16.52
C PHE A 19 8.32 12.02 15.80
N ALA A 20 7.21 12.72 16.10
CA ALA A 20 5.94 12.53 15.37
C ALA A 20 6.10 12.90 13.89
N LEU A 21 6.75 14.03 13.60
CA LEU A 21 7.05 14.44 12.22
C LEU A 21 7.96 13.43 11.51
N GLN A 22 8.97 12.91 12.18
CA GLN A 22 9.83 11.86 11.61
C GLN A 22 9.04 10.60 11.28
N GLN A 23 8.14 10.16 12.16
CA GLN A 23 7.28 9.01 11.93
C GLN A 23 6.33 9.26 10.76
N MET A 24 5.69 10.44 10.69
CA MET A 24 4.84 10.83 9.57
C MET A 24 5.58 10.81 8.24
N LEU A 25 6.76 11.41 8.17
CA LEU A 25 7.58 11.45 6.95
C LEU A 25 8.07 10.04 6.55
N ALA A 26 8.36 9.16 7.51
CA ALA A 26 8.77 7.79 7.22
C ALA A 26 7.67 6.99 6.51
N ILE A 27 6.40 7.18 6.91
CA ILE A 27 5.27 6.43 6.37
C ILE A 27 4.58 7.12 5.19
N LEU A 28 4.85 8.42 4.97
CA LEU A 28 4.10 9.24 4.01
C LEU A 28 4.17 8.67 2.59
N ALA A 29 5.37 8.34 2.11
CA ALA A 29 5.57 7.86 0.75
C ALA A 29 4.75 6.60 0.45
N ALA A 30 4.76 5.63 1.37
CA ALA A 30 3.97 4.40 1.23
C ALA A 30 2.46 4.67 1.29
N THR A 31 2.03 5.57 2.21
CA THR A 31 0.60 5.88 2.37
C THR A 31 0.00 6.58 1.16
N ILE A 32 0.75 7.48 0.50
CA ILE A 32 0.28 8.20 -0.70
C ILE A 32 0.41 7.36 -1.99
N ALA A 33 1.33 6.40 -2.04
CA ALA A 33 1.57 5.60 -3.22
C ALA A 33 0.35 4.74 -3.60
N VAL A 34 -0.30 4.11 -2.62
CA VAL A 34 -1.44 3.21 -2.87
C VAL A 34 -2.60 3.91 -3.58
N PRO A 35 -3.15 5.05 -3.08
CA PRO A 35 -4.22 5.75 -3.79
C PRO A 35 -3.79 6.28 -5.16
N LEU A 36 -2.55 6.72 -5.34
CA LEU A 36 -2.04 7.19 -6.64
C LEU A 36 -1.97 6.05 -7.65
N ILE A 37 -1.58 4.84 -7.24
CA ILE A 37 -1.51 3.65 -8.11
C ILE A 37 -2.90 3.21 -8.56
N ILE A 38 -3.86 3.16 -7.63
CA ILE A 38 -5.23 2.73 -7.94
C ILE A 38 -5.98 3.79 -8.74
N GLY A 39 -5.77 5.07 -8.44
CA GLY A 39 -6.51 6.16 -9.07
C GLY A 39 -8.01 6.10 -8.72
N ASN A 40 -8.87 6.13 -9.74
CA ASN A 40 -10.33 5.95 -9.61
C ASN A 40 -10.98 6.83 -8.54
N GLY A 41 -10.51 8.08 -8.38
CA GLY A 41 -11.02 9.04 -7.41
C GLY A 41 -10.54 8.83 -5.96
N LEU A 42 -9.62 7.90 -5.73
CA LEU A 42 -8.89 7.82 -4.47
C LEU A 42 -7.90 8.97 -4.36
N THR A 43 -7.87 9.63 -3.22
CA THR A 43 -6.98 10.77 -3.00
C THR A 43 -5.95 10.47 -1.89
N PRO A 44 -4.70 10.92 -2.05
CA PRO A 44 -3.68 10.83 -1.00
C PRO A 44 -4.12 11.48 0.32
N ALA A 45 -4.87 12.58 0.24
CA ALA A 45 -5.41 13.27 1.41
C ALA A 45 -6.35 12.38 2.23
N ALA A 46 -7.33 11.72 1.57
CA ALA A 46 -8.24 10.81 2.23
C ALA A 46 -7.51 9.59 2.82
N ALA A 47 -6.53 9.04 2.10
CA ALA A 47 -5.71 7.92 2.57
C ALA A 47 -4.89 8.29 3.81
N MET A 48 -4.27 9.48 3.84
CA MET A 48 -3.55 9.97 5.04
C MET A 48 -4.49 10.13 6.25
N PHE A 49 -5.69 10.68 6.03
CA PHE A 49 -6.70 10.78 7.09
C PHE A 49 -7.10 9.39 7.60
N GLY A 50 -7.42 8.47 6.68
CA GLY A 50 -7.78 7.09 6.99
C GLY A 50 -6.69 6.35 7.76
N ALA A 51 -5.42 6.50 7.36
CA ALA A 51 -4.28 5.92 8.06
C ALA A 51 -4.15 6.45 9.51
N GLY A 52 -4.38 7.75 9.72
CA GLY A 52 -4.43 8.36 11.04
C GLY A 52 -5.55 7.78 11.91
N VAL A 53 -6.78 7.70 11.37
CA VAL A 53 -7.93 7.10 12.07
C VAL A 53 -7.67 5.64 12.41
N GLY A 54 -7.22 4.82 11.44
CA GLY A 54 -6.91 3.41 11.64
C GLY A 54 -5.86 3.20 12.72
N THR A 55 -4.81 4.03 12.73
CA THR A 55 -3.75 3.99 13.76
C THR A 55 -4.29 4.32 15.16
N ILE A 56 -5.16 5.33 15.29
CA ILE A 56 -5.78 5.66 16.58
C ILE A 56 -6.62 4.49 17.09
N VAL A 57 -7.44 3.88 16.22
CA VAL A 57 -8.24 2.71 16.57
C VAL A 57 -7.33 1.55 17.02
N TYR A 58 -6.26 1.28 16.29
CA TYR A 58 -5.28 0.26 16.64
C TYR A 58 -4.67 0.49 18.04
N ILE A 59 -4.24 1.72 18.34
CA ILE A 59 -3.67 2.11 19.64
C ILE A 59 -4.66 1.85 20.78
N LEU A 60 -5.96 2.09 20.57
CA LEU A 60 -6.99 1.84 21.56
C LEU A 60 -7.17 0.34 21.83
N PHE A 61 -7.24 -0.50 20.78
CA PHE A 61 -7.38 -1.95 20.92
C PHE A 61 -6.16 -2.60 21.56
N THR A 62 -4.95 -2.10 21.27
CA THR A 62 -3.70 -2.59 21.86
C THR A 62 -3.40 -2.02 23.25
N LYS A 63 -4.35 -1.28 23.83
CA LYS A 63 -4.21 -0.65 25.17
C LYS A 63 -2.96 0.23 25.28
N ARG A 64 -2.56 0.89 24.20
CA ARG A 64 -1.38 1.74 24.12
C ARG A 64 -0.06 0.99 24.41
N LYS A 65 0.03 -0.30 24.02
CA LYS A 65 1.22 -1.13 24.27
C LYS A 65 1.99 -1.49 23.00
N SER A 66 1.46 -1.21 21.82
CA SER A 66 2.12 -1.48 20.55
C SER A 66 2.38 -0.19 19.79
N PRO A 67 3.65 0.24 19.65
CA PRO A 67 4.03 1.49 19.00
C PRO A 67 4.22 1.30 17.48
N VAL A 68 3.15 0.97 16.77
CA VAL A 68 3.17 0.82 15.32
C VAL A 68 2.12 1.73 14.66
N PHE A 69 2.45 2.26 13.49
CA PHE A 69 1.54 3.03 12.66
C PHE A 69 0.90 2.12 11.60
N LEU A 70 -0.40 2.29 11.37
CA LEU A 70 -1.12 1.64 10.28
C LEU A 70 -1.18 2.56 9.06
N GLY A 71 -0.98 2.01 7.87
CA GLY A 71 -1.12 2.76 6.63
C GLY A 71 -1.68 1.93 5.49
N SER A 72 -1.83 2.53 4.32
CA SER A 72 -2.45 1.92 3.15
C SER A 72 -1.71 0.65 2.71
N SER A 73 -2.40 -0.48 2.66
CA SER A 73 -1.78 -1.78 2.41
C SER A 73 -1.51 -2.04 0.93
N PHE A 74 -0.26 -2.30 0.58
CA PHE A 74 0.14 -2.72 -0.77
C PHE A 74 -0.37 -4.12 -1.14
N ALA A 75 -0.54 -4.99 -0.15
CA ALA A 75 -1.04 -6.35 -0.38
C ALA A 75 -2.43 -6.36 -1.01
N PHE A 76 -3.25 -5.36 -0.72
CA PHE A 76 -4.60 -5.24 -1.26
C PHE A 76 -4.69 -4.53 -2.62
N LEU A 77 -3.58 -4.09 -3.24
CA LEU A 77 -3.64 -3.38 -4.53
C LEU A 77 -4.39 -4.17 -5.60
N GLY A 78 -4.11 -5.47 -5.75
CA GLY A 78 -4.85 -6.33 -6.68
C GLY A 78 -6.35 -6.43 -6.33
N SER A 79 -6.68 -6.55 -5.03
CA SER A 79 -8.06 -6.57 -4.55
C SER A 79 -8.78 -5.23 -4.78
N MET A 80 -8.08 -4.12 -4.56
CA MET A 80 -8.59 -2.78 -4.82
C MET A 80 -8.83 -2.55 -6.32
N ALA A 81 -7.92 -2.99 -7.18
CA ALA A 81 -8.09 -2.94 -8.63
C ALA A 81 -9.29 -3.78 -9.09
N ALA A 82 -9.49 -4.96 -8.49
CA ALA A 82 -10.65 -5.83 -8.78
C ALA A 82 -11.99 -5.16 -8.42
N ALA A 83 -12.02 -4.27 -7.42
CA ALA A 83 -13.23 -3.54 -7.06
C ALA A 83 -13.69 -2.55 -8.16
N PHE A 84 -12.79 -2.13 -9.05
CA PHE A 84 -13.10 -1.26 -10.18
C PHE A 84 -13.11 -2.00 -11.53
N ALA A 85 -12.91 -3.32 -11.53
CA ALA A 85 -12.90 -4.11 -12.76
C ALA A 85 -14.32 -4.27 -13.34
N GLY A 86 -14.39 -4.62 -14.64
CA GLY A 86 -15.67 -4.92 -15.30
C GLY A 86 -16.51 -3.69 -15.67
N GLY A 87 -15.93 -2.48 -15.68
CA GLY A 87 -16.64 -1.25 -16.09
C GLY A 87 -17.65 -0.76 -15.05
N VAL A 88 -17.50 -1.13 -13.79
CA VAL A 88 -18.36 -0.66 -12.69
C VAL A 88 -18.23 0.84 -12.48
N SER A 89 -19.26 1.47 -11.93
CA SER A 89 -19.21 2.88 -11.59
C SER A 89 -18.15 3.18 -10.52
N MET A 90 -17.59 4.39 -10.52
CA MET A 90 -16.67 4.83 -9.45
C MET A 90 -17.30 4.67 -8.07
N GLN A 91 -18.58 4.95 -7.93
CA GLN A 91 -19.33 4.86 -6.68
C GLN A 91 -19.41 3.41 -6.18
N LEU A 92 -19.70 2.47 -7.07
CA LEU A 92 -19.74 1.05 -6.73
C LEU A 92 -18.33 0.55 -6.37
N GLY A 93 -17.29 0.92 -7.12
CA GLY A 93 -15.91 0.59 -6.81
C GLY A 93 -15.48 1.10 -5.43
N MET A 94 -15.80 2.37 -5.08
CA MET A 94 -15.53 2.92 -3.74
C MET A 94 -16.28 2.15 -2.64
N LEU A 95 -17.52 1.73 -2.87
CA LEU A 95 -18.25 0.86 -1.94
C LEU A 95 -17.54 -0.49 -1.81
N GLY A 96 -17.07 -1.06 -2.92
CA GLY A 96 -16.30 -2.30 -2.96
C GLY A 96 -15.04 -2.25 -2.10
N LEU A 97 -14.31 -1.13 -2.10
CA LEU A 97 -13.15 -0.95 -1.23
C LEU A 97 -13.52 -1.02 0.26
N ILE A 98 -14.61 -0.34 0.65
CA ILE A 98 -15.09 -0.33 2.04
C ILE A 98 -15.58 -1.73 2.46
N VAL A 99 -16.39 -2.37 1.62
CA VAL A 99 -16.89 -3.74 1.86
C VAL A 99 -15.72 -4.73 1.91
N GLY A 100 -14.76 -4.60 1.01
CA GLY A 100 -13.55 -5.43 0.98
C GLY A 100 -12.72 -5.29 2.26
N ALA A 101 -12.47 -4.07 2.72
CA ALA A 101 -11.79 -3.83 3.98
C ALA A 101 -12.57 -4.40 5.18
N PHE A 102 -13.92 -4.29 5.15
CA PHE A 102 -14.76 -4.89 6.18
C PHE A 102 -14.61 -6.42 6.19
N LEU A 103 -14.64 -7.08 5.02
CA LEU A 103 -14.45 -8.52 4.90
C LEU A 103 -13.05 -8.95 5.37
N ALA A 104 -12.01 -8.23 4.99
CA ALA A 104 -10.64 -8.48 5.44
C ALA A 104 -10.50 -8.33 6.97
N GLY A 105 -11.06 -7.26 7.54
CA GLY A 105 -11.10 -7.05 8.98
C GLY A 105 -11.89 -8.12 9.71
N LEU A 106 -12.99 -8.63 9.12
CA LEU A 106 -13.76 -9.73 9.68
C LEU A 106 -12.94 -11.04 9.73
N VAL A 107 -12.11 -11.30 8.70
CA VAL A 107 -11.16 -12.43 8.72
C VAL A 107 -10.23 -12.30 9.93
N TYR A 108 -9.71 -11.11 10.22
CA TYR A 108 -8.85 -10.88 11.38
C TYR A 108 -9.58 -11.11 12.70
N VAL A 109 -10.84 -10.68 12.80
CA VAL A 109 -11.67 -10.95 13.98
C VAL A 109 -11.85 -12.46 14.17
N VAL A 110 -12.14 -13.20 13.11
CA VAL A 110 -12.28 -14.66 13.16
C VAL A 110 -10.97 -15.32 13.59
N ILE A 111 -9.84 -14.94 12.98
CA ILE A 111 -8.52 -15.46 13.36
C ILE A 111 -8.21 -15.14 14.81
N ALA A 112 -8.47 -13.91 15.27
CA ALA A 112 -8.23 -13.49 16.65
C ALA A 112 -9.06 -14.32 17.65
N ILE A 113 -10.30 -14.63 17.31
CA ILE A 113 -11.17 -15.51 18.13
C ILE A 113 -10.59 -16.94 18.15
N VAL A 114 -10.24 -17.50 17.02
CA VAL A 114 -9.66 -18.86 16.93
C VAL A 114 -8.33 -18.92 17.70
N VAL A 115 -7.45 -17.94 17.52
CA VAL A 115 -6.17 -17.86 18.23
C VAL A 115 -6.38 -17.80 19.75
N LYS A 116 -7.39 -17.07 20.21
CA LYS A 116 -7.71 -16.96 21.65
C LYS A 116 -8.08 -18.31 22.27
N PHE A 117 -8.79 -19.18 21.55
CA PHE A 117 -9.28 -20.46 22.10
C PHE A 117 -8.40 -21.65 21.75
N VAL A 118 -7.75 -21.66 20.58
CA VAL A 118 -7.00 -22.81 20.04
C VAL A 118 -5.48 -22.57 20.06
N GLY A 119 -5.05 -21.32 20.23
CA GLY A 119 -3.65 -20.91 20.10
C GLY A 119 -3.20 -20.78 18.64
N VAL A 120 -1.90 -20.54 18.42
CA VAL A 120 -1.32 -20.27 17.08
C VAL A 120 -0.81 -21.53 16.35
N GLY A 121 -0.81 -22.69 17.00
CA GLY A 121 -0.16 -23.91 16.47
C GLY A 121 -0.76 -24.44 15.16
N TRP A 122 -2.06 -24.29 14.94
CA TRP A 122 -2.73 -24.68 13.70
C TRP A 122 -2.32 -23.83 12.52
N LEU A 123 -2.10 -22.55 12.78
CA LEU A 123 -1.73 -21.57 11.77
C LEU A 123 -0.32 -21.84 11.24
N ASN A 124 0.64 -22.09 12.14
CA ASN A 124 2.00 -22.46 11.77
C ASN A 124 2.07 -23.75 10.94
N LYS A 125 1.07 -24.65 11.07
CA LYS A 125 0.96 -25.85 10.24
C LYS A 125 0.36 -25.58 8.86
N LEU A 126 -0.64 -24.70 8.81
CA LEU A 126 -1.33 -24.33 7.56
C LEU A 126 -0.48 -23.42 6.71
N MET A 127 0.13 -22.43 7.34
CA MET A 127 0.91 -21.36 6.73
C MET A 127 2.31 -21.27 7.38
N PRO A 128 3.20 -22.24 7.13
CA PRO A 128 4.60 -22.14 7.55
C PRO A 128 5.33 -21.06 6.76
N ALA A 129 6.54 -20.69 7.18
CA ALA A 129 7.36 -19.67 6.52
C ALA A 129 7.54 -19.92 5.01
N VAL A 130 7.60 -21.19 4.59
CA VAL A 130 7.70 -21.58 3.16
C VAL A 130 6.42 -21.32 2.34
N VAL A 131 5.30 -21.05 2.98
CA VAL A 131 4.06 -20.57 2.33
C VAL A 131 3.99 -19.05 2.41
N ILE A 132 4.17 -18.48 3.59
CA ILE A 132 4.02 -17.06 3.85
C ILE A 132 5.08 -16.23 3.10
N GLY A 133 6.35 -16.61 3.21
CA GLY A 133 7.46 -15.85 2.63
C GLY A 133 7.34 -15.63 1.13
N PRO A 134 7.18 -16.69 0.32
CA PRO A 134 6.97 -16.53 -1.12
C PRO A 134 5.71 -15.74 -1.44
N THR A 135 4.63 -15.90 -0.66
CA THR A 135 3.39 -15.15 -0.87
C THR A 135 3.58 -13.65 -0.63
N VAL A 136 4.31 -13.26 0.41
CA VAL A 136 4.70 -11.86 0.63
C VAL A 136 5.63 -11.38 -0.48
N ALA A 137 6.59 -12.22 -0.92
CA ALA A 137 7.50 -11.83 -1.99
C ALA A 137 6.78 -11.52 -3.31
N ILE A 138 5.77 -12.31 -3.68
CA ILE A 138 5.02 -12.07 -4.93
C ILE A 138 4.18 -10.80 -4.88
N ILE A 139 3.79 -10.27 -3.72
CA ILE A 139 3.11 -8.95 -3.64
C ILE A 139 3.99 -7.88 -4.26
N GLY A 140 5.26 -7.81 -3.85
CA GLY A 140 6.19 -6.83 -4.43
C GLY A 140 6.56 -7.14 -5.89
N LEU A 141 6.72 -8.41 -6.25
CA LEU A 141 7.14 -8.81 -7.59
C LEU A 141 6.02 -8.67 -8.63
N SER A 142 4.77 -8.93 -8.29
CA SER A 142 3.64 -8.75 -9.21
C SER A 142 3.41 -7.27 -9.57
N LEU A 143 3.79 -6.35 -8.69
CA LEU A 143 3.69 -4.92 -8.92
C LEU A 143 4.88 -4.32 -9.69
N ALA A 144 5.93 -5.11 -9.96
CA ALA A 144 7.13 -4.61 -10.65
C ALA A 144 6.83 -4.00 -12.02
N GLY A 145 5.89 -4.60 -12.77
CA GLY A 145 5.45 -4.07 -14.07
C GLY A 145 4.85 -2.67 -13.97
N ASN A 146 4.07 -2.40 -12.93
CA ASN A 146 3.48 -1.07 -12.69
C ASN A 146 4.57 -0.03 -12.39
N ALA A 147 5.52 -0.36 -11.50
CA ALA A 147 6.62 0.55 -11.18
C ALA A 147 7.47 0.92 -12.42
N ILE A 148 7.77 -0.06 -13.26
CA ILE A 148 8.51 0.16 -14.52
C ILE A 148 7.66 0.95 -15.53
N GLY A 149 6.37 0.63 -15.62
CA GLY A 149 5.43 1.36 -16.49
C GLY A 149 5.31 2.84 -16.11
N ASP A 150 5.26 3.14 -14.81
CA ASP A 150 5.18 4.50 -14.30
C ASP A 150 6.50 5.25 -14.45
N LEU A 151 7.64 4.55 -14.33
CA LEU A 151 8.99 5.15 -14.45
C LEU A 151 9.20 5.92 -15.76
N VAL A 152 8.48 5.56 -16.81
CA VAL A 152 8.61 6.15 -18.14
C VAL A 152 7.47 7.11 -18.52
N LYS A 153 6.58 7.45 -17.55
CA LYS A 153 5.42 8.33 -17.79
C LYS A 153 5.60 9.70 -17.13
N GLY A 154 5.26 10.76 -17.89
CA GLY A 154 5.01 12.11 -17.35
C GLY A 154 3.50 12.35 -17.26
N ASP A 155 3.07 13.34 -16.46
CA ASP A 155 1.65 13.60 -16.19
C ASP A 155 1.04 14.64 -17.14
N VAL A 156 1.87 15.40 -17.87
CA VAL A 156 1.37 16.33 -18.88
C VAL A 156 0.83 15.55 -20.06
N THR A 157 -0.47 15.66 -20.30
CA THR A 157 -1.16 14.99 -21.40
C THR A 157 -1.79 16.00 -22.35
N LYS A 158 -2.00 15.57 -23.61
CA LYS A 158 -2.83 16.27 -24.60
C LYS A 158 -3.93 15.34 -25.07
N GLN A 159 -5.10 15.90 -25.30
CA GLN A 159 -6.16 15.16 -25.97
C GLN A 159 -5.84 14.98 -27.45
N VAL A 160 -5.90 13.77 -27.92
CA VAL A 160 -5.78 13.40 -29.32
C VAL A 160 -7.06 12.68 -29.69
N THR A 161 -7.73 13.19 -30.73
CA THR A 161 -8.92 12.57 -31.31
C THR A 161 -8.49 11.73 -32.49
N GLU A 162 -8.68 10.44 -32.40
CA GLU A 162 -8.44 9.50 -33.51
C GLU A 162 -9.77 9.10 -34.13
N TYR A 163 -9.82 9.11 -35.43
CA TYR A 163 -11.00 8.69 -36.21
C TYR A 163 -10.71 7.32 -36.83
N ALA A 164 -11.45 6.31 -36.40
CA ALA A 164 -11.40 4.97 -37.00
C ALA A 164 -12.71 4.69 -37.74
N VAL A 165 -12.61 4.01 -38.89
CA VAL A 165 -13.79 3.52 -39.61
C VAL A 165 -14.04 2.08 -39.17
N SER A 166 -15.17 1.85 -38.49
CA SER A 166 -15.63 0.50 -38.21
C SER A 166 -16.59 0.02 -39.27
N THR A 167 -16.42 -1.23 -39.73
CA THR A 167 -17.27 -1.92 -40.69
C THR A 167 -18.07 -3.06 -40.06
N ASP A 168 -18.08 -3.21 -38.72
CA ASP A 168 -18.72 -4.32 -38.00
C ASP A 168 -20.25 -4.36 -38.21
N SER A 169 -20.89 -3.23 -38.45
CA SER A 169 -22.34 -3.11 -38.67
C SER A 169 -22.78 -3.18 -40.14
N GLY A 170 -21.87 -3.43 -41.09
CA GLY A 170 -22.16 -3.47 -42.50
C GLY A 170 -22.31 -2.10 -43.18
N THR A 171 -22.35 -1.02 -42.45
CA THR A 171 -22.23 0.37 -42.87
C THR A 171 -20.99 0.99 -42.25
N PRO A 172 -20.15 1.71 -43.01
CA PRO A 172 -18.98 2.39 -42.44
C PRO A 172 -19.44 3.46 -41.44
N GLU A 173 -19.12 3.24 -40.14
CA GLU A 173 -19.32 4.23 -39.09
C GLU A 173 -17.96 4.81 -38.70
N ILE A 174 -17.90 6.15 -38.59
CA ILE A 174 -16.71 6.82 -38.06
C ILE A 174 -16.81 6.77 -36.51
N ILE A 175 -15.90 6.00 -35.88
CA ILE A 175 -15.75 6.01 -34.45
C ILE A 175 -14.70 7.07 -34.08
N GLU A 176 -15.15 8.04 -33.31
CA GLU A 176 -14.31 9.07 -32.73
C GLU A 176 -13.82 8.57 -31.35
N THR A 177 -12.50 8.35 -31.21
CA THR A 177 -11.89 7.96 -29.94
C THR A 177 -11.03 9.11 -29.43
N VAL A 178 -11.43 9.71 -28.31
CA VAL A 178 -10.63 10.74 -27.64
C VAL A 178 -9.72 10.07 -26.61
N SER A 179 -8.42 10.18 -26.80
CA SER A 179 -7.42 9.63 -25.88
C SER A 179 -6.49 10.73 -25.34
N ASN A 180 -6.09 10.58 -24.08
CA ASN A 180 -5.08 11.44 -23.47
C ASN A 180 -3.71 10.82 -23.68
N VAL A 181 -2.87 11.48 -24.49
CA VAL A 181 -1.52 11.01 -24.83
C VAL A 181 -0.49 11.84 -24.06
N PRO A 182 0.50 11.23 -23.38
CA PRO A 182 1.59 11.97 -22.74
C PRO A 182 2.35 12.86 -23.73
N VAL A 183 2.62 14.09 -23.30
CA VAL A 183 3.39 15.08 -24.10
C VAL A 183 4.89 14.92 -23.83
N GLY A 184 5.25 14.63 -22.59
CA GLY A 184 6.62 14.48 -22.13
C GLY A 184 7.31 13.26 -22.75
N SER A 185 8.62 13.36 -22.96
CA SER A 185 9.44 12.25 -23.44
C SER A 185 9.60 11.18 -22.34
N SER A 186 9.37 9.91 -22.70
CA SER A 186 9.62 8.77 -21.82
C SER A 186 11.08 8.69 -21.32
N TYR A 187 12.04 9.19 -22.10
CA TYR A 187 13.44 9.24 -21.68
C TYR A 187 13.68 10.30 -20.58
N VAL A 188 13.03 11.47 -20.69
CA VAL A 188 13.13 12.52 -19.65
C VAL A 188 12.43 12.06 -18.37
N ALA A 189 11.27 11.43 -18.50
CA ALA A 189 10.57 10.79 -17.38
C ALA A 189 11.46 9.74 -16.71
N LEU A 190 12.08 8.84 -17.49
CA LEU A 190 13.01 7.82 -16.98
C LEU A 190 14.18 8.44 -16.19
N ILE A 191 14.79 9.52 -16.71
CA ILE A 191 15.88 10.21 -15.98
C ILE A 191 15.38 10.72 -14.63
N CYS A 192 14.21 11.36 -14.57
CA CYS A 192 13.64 11.87 -13.30
C CYS A 192 13.38 10.74 -12.31
N GLY A 193 12.79 9.63 -12.78
CA GLY A 193 12.54 8.47 -11.94
C GLY A 193 13.82 7.77 -11.47
N LEU A 194 14.85 7.66 -12.32
CA LEU A 194 16.16 7.12 -11.93
C LEU A 194 16.89 8.03 -10.92
N ILE A 195 16.76 9.35 -11.05
CA ILE A 195 17.26 10.29 -10.02
C ILE A 195 16.57 10.02 -8.69
N THR A 196 15.24 9.87 -8.69
CA THR A 196 14.48 9.51 -7.48
C THR A 196 15.03 8.24 -6.84
N LEU A 197 15.12 7.16 -7.60
CA LEU A 197 15.61 5.87 -7.13
C LEU A 197 17.06 5.96 -6.60
N ALA A 198 17.96 6.63 -7.34
CA ALA A 198 19.34 6.81 -6.93
C ALA A 198 19.45 7.56 -5.60
N VAL A 199 18.67 8.64 -5.41
CA VAL A 199 18.67 9.42 -4.17
C VAL A 199 18.10 8.59 -3.02
N VAL A 200 17.01 7.81 -3.23
CA VAL A 200 16.49 6.87 -2.22
C VAL A 200 17.59 5.90 -1.79
N MET A 201 18.29 5.26 -2.73
CA MET A 201 19.35 4.29 -2.44
C MET A 201 20.53 4.95 -1.67
N LEU A 202 20.98 6.11 -2.12
CA LEU A 202 22.09 6.83 -1.49
C LEU A 202 21.73 7.29 -0.06
N CYS A 203 20.55 7.85 0.13
CA CYS A 203 20.07 8.26 1.45
C CYS A 203 19.89 7.07 2.40
N SER A 204 19.35 5.96 1.91
CA SER A 204 19.14 4.74 2.69
C SER A 204 20.47 4.09 3.11
N THR A 205 21.47 4.08 2.22
CA THR A 205 22.75 3.38 2.44
C THR A 205 23.78 4.23 3.16
N TYR A 206 23.99 5.45 2.69
CA TYR A 206 25.06 6.35 3.17
C TYR A 206 24.53 7.50 4.02
N GLY A 207 23.22 7.67 4.13
CA GLY A 207 22.60 8.75 4.90
C GLY A 207 22.97 8.69 6.38
N LYS A 208 23.20 9.85 6.98
CA LYS A 208 23.32 9.99 8.44
C LYS A 208 21.94 10.01 9.07
N LYS A 209 21.83 9.60 10.34
CA LYS A 209 20.58 9.45 11.12
C LYS A 209 19.27 9.92 10.44
N THR A 210 19.06 11.22 10.26
CA THR A 210 17.82 11.79 9.70
C THR A 210 17.63 11.45 8.22
N LEU A 211 18.68 11.52 7.38
CA LEU A 211 18.58 11.19 5.95
C LEU A 211 18.21 9.72 5.71
N ARG A 212 18.75 8.83 6.53
CA ARG A 212 18.44 7.40 6.49
C ARG A 212 17.02 7.08 6.93
N LEU A 213 16.39 7.99 7.67
CA LEU A 213 15.06 7.81 8.23
C LEU A 213 13.95 8.13 7.22
N ILE A 214 14.19 9.09 6.32
CA ILE A 214 13.22 9.58 5.36
C ILE A 214 13.72 9.51 3.90
N PRO A 215 14.36 8.40 3.47
CA PRO A 215 14.99 8.31 2.16
C PRO A 215 14.01 8.49 1.01
N PHE A 216 12.78 7.98 1.14
CA PHE A 216 11.74 8.06 0.13
C PHE A 216 11.30 9.50 -0.12
N ILE A 217 11.07 10.28 0.95
CA ILE A 217 10.66 11.69 0.82
C ILE A 217 11.76 12.51 0.15
N ILE A 218 13.04 12.28 0.53
CA ILE A 218 14.16 12.99 -0.09
C ILE A 218 14.29 12.59 -1.57
N GLY A 219 14.09 11.32 -1.90
CA GLY A 219 14.06 10.84 -3.28
C GLY A 219 12.93 11.49 -4.09
N ILE A 220 11.71 11.55 -3.55
CA ILE A 220 10.56 12.24 -4.17
C ILE A 220 10.92 13.70 -4.45
N LEU A 221 11.42 14.43 -3.44
CA LEU A 221 11.76 15.84 -3.61
C LEU A 221 12.86 16.06 -4.66
N ALA A 222 13.87 15.20 -4.71
CA ALA A 222 14.94 15.29 -5.70
C ALA A 222 14.44 14.99 -7.12
N GLY A 223 13.66 13.93 -7.31
CA GLY A 223 13.06 13.59 -8.59
C GLY A 223 12.05 14.63 -9.06
N TYR A 224 11.22 15.11 -8.15
CA TYR A 224 10.27 16.20 -8.43
C TYR A 224 10.99 17.48 -8.83
N ALA A 225 12.06 17.87 -8.15
CA ALA A 225 12.86 19.03 -8.49
C ALA A 225 13.48 18.90 -9.90
N ALA A 226 14.01 17.72 -10.25
CA ALA A 226 14.51 17.45 -11.59
C ALA A 226 13.39 17.54 -12.64
N ALA A 227 12.24 16.92 -12.40
CA ALA A 227 11.09 16.97 -13.29
C ALA A 227 10.54 18.40 -13.48
N ALA A 228 10.48 19.16 -12.38
CA ALA A 228 10.09 20.58 -12.41
C ALA A 228 11.07 21.43 -13.22
N ILE A 229 12.38 21.25 -13.06
CA ILE A 229 13.40 21.96 -13.86
C ILE A 229 13.21 21.67 -15.35
N PHE A 230 13.07 20.39 -15.74
CA PHE A 230 12.81 20.03 -17.13
C PHE A 230 11.53 20.68 -17.64
N THR A 231 10.44 20.65 -16.87
CA THR A 231 9.16 21.24 -17.26
C THR A 231 9.25 22.75 -17.43
N VAL A 232 9.94 23.48 -16.51
CA VAL A 232 10.15 24.92 -16.64
C VAL A 232 10.94 25.25 -17.91
N ILE A 233 12.03 24.53 -18.19
CA ILE A 233 12.79 24.70 -19.43
C ILE A 233 11.91 24.39 -20.65
N GLY A 234 11.11 23.32 -20.60
CA GLY A 234 10.17 22.95 -21.64
C GLY A 234 9.11 24.02 -21.92
N ASN A 235 8.65 24.72 -20.88
CA ASN A 235 7.71 25.83 -21.03
C ASN A 235 8.35 27.09 -21.59
N ILE A 236 9.59 27.43 -21.19
CA ILE A 236 10.32 28.60 -21.67
C ILE A 236 10.74 28.42 -23.15
N CYS A 237 11.21 27.22 -23.50
CA CYS A 237 11.71 26.92 -24.86
C CYS A 237 10.64 26.34 -25.79
N ASP A 238 9.41 26.18 -25.31
CA ASP A 238 8.28 25.51 -25.97
C ASP A 238 8.63 24.10 -26.51
N ILE A 239 9.36 23.34 -25.67
CA ILE A 239 9.74 21.96 -25.97
C ILE A 239 8.82 21.00 -25.23
N GLY A 240 7.79 20.46 -25.88
CA GLY A 240 6.82 19.54 -25.28
C GLY A 240 7.47 18.33 -24.61
N ALA A 241 8.52 17.77 -25.23
CA ALA A 241 9.22 16.59 -24.73
C ALA A 241 9.81 16.74 -23.29
N LEU A 242 10.02 17.97 -22.81
CA LEU A 242 10.53 18.25 -21.47
C LEU A 242 9.42 18.48 -20.43
N LYS A 243 8.15 18.54 -20.83
CA LYS A 243 7.01 18.83 -19.95
C LYS A 243 6.60 17.55 -19.22
N ILE A 244 7.02 17.37 -17.97
CA ILE A 244 6.79 16.17 -17.15
C ILE A 244 5.77 16.43 -16.03
N VAL A 245 5.88 17.57 -15.30
CA VAL A 245 5.02 17.94 -14.18
C VAL A 245 3.84 18.76 -14.68
N ASP A 246 2.62 18.36 -14.29
CA ASP A 246 1.44 19.17 -14.51
C ASP A 246 1.24 20.19 -13.37
N PHE A 247 1.65 21.43 -13.59
CA PHE A 247 1.47 22.50 -12.62
C PHE A 247 0.03 23.04 -12.54
N SER A 248 -0.86 22.66 -13.47
CA SER A 248 -2.27 23.10 -13.44
C SER A 248 -2.99 22.56 -12.20
N VAL A 249 -2.51 21.45 -11.63
CA VAL A 249 -2.99 20.89 -10.36
C VAL A 249 -3.00 21.93 -9.24
N PHE A 250 -1.97 22.79 -9.14
CA PHE A 250 -1.93 23.82 -8.11
C PHE A 250 -3.04 24.87 -8.29
N SER A 251 -3.35 25.25 -9.53
CA SER A 251 -4.44 26.20 -9.77
C SER A 251 -5.81 25.62 -9.46
N SER A 252 -6.03 24.33 -9.73
CA SER A 252 -7.30 23.66 -9.43
C SER A 252 -7.59 23.55 -7.94
N TYR A 253 -6.55 23.35 -7.12
CA TYR A 253 -6.67 23.27 -5.67
C TYR A 253 -6.61 24.62 -4.97
N MET A 254 -5.76 25.54 -5.44
CA MET A 254 -5.40 26.76 -4.71
C MET A 254 -6.19 27.99 -5.15
N LEU A 255 -6.75 28.01 -6.35
CA LEU A 255 -7.48 29.16 -6.90
C LEU A 255 -8.90 28.75 -7.27
N THR A 256 -9.81 28.83 -6.31
CA THR A 256 -11.24 28.69 -6.61
C THR A 256 -11.75 29.99 -7.24
N ASP A 257 -12.29 29.92 -8.45
CA ASP A 257 -12.78 31.09 -9.22
C ASP A 257 -11.73 32.19 -9.46
N GLY A 258 -10.44 31.83 -9.53
CA GLY A 258 -9.34 32.76 -9.74
C GLY A 258 -9.00 33.66 -8.55
N SER A 259 -9.61 33.41 -7.38
CA SER A 259 -9.39 34.20 -6.15
C SER A 259 -8.88 33.34 -5.00
N VAL A 260 -8.00 33.92 -4.18
CA VAL A 260 -7.52 33.27 -2.95
C VAL A 260 -8.64 33.28 -1.90
N SER A 261 -8.99 32.12 -1.37
CA SER A 261 -10.03 31.95 -0.36
C SER A 261 -9.53 31.05 0.79
N LEU A 262 -10.35 30.83 1.81
CA LEU A 262 -10.01 29.88 2.88
C LEU A 262 -9.73 28.46 2.31
N LYS A 263 -10.47 28.07 1.27
CA LYS A 263 -10.29 26.77 0.57
C LYS A 263 -8.91 26.63 -0.07
N THR A 264 -8.24 27.74 -0.40
CA THR A 264 -6.86 27.73 -0.89
C THR A 264 -5.89 27.12 0.11
N PHE A 265 -6.17 27.22 1.41
CA PHE A 265 -5.29 26.73 2.48
C PHE A 265 -5.81 25.49 3.18
N VAL A 266 -7.15 25.35 3.27
CA VAL A 266 -7.79 24.25 4.00
C VAL A 266 -8.96 23.72 3.19
N SER A 267 -8.92 22.42 2.87
CA SER A 267 -10.00 21.68 2.20
C SER A 267 -10.33 20.39 2.93
N LEU A 268 -11.56 19.93 2.78
CA LEU A 268 -11.96 18.61 3.26
C LEU A 268 -11.43 17.54 2.29
N PRO A 269 -10.81 16.44 2.81
CA PRO A 269 -10.50 15.29 1.97
C PRO A 269 -11.78 14.65 1.39
N ASP A 270 -11.66 14.08 0.20
CA ASP A 270 -12.74 13.33 -0.45
C ASP A 270 -12.88 11.95 0.19
N PHE A 271 -13.63 11.88 1.27
CA PHE A 271 -13.81 10.66 2.04
C PHE A 271 -14.53 9.58 1.23
N ALA A 272 -13.96 8.38 1.20
CA ALA A 272 -14.43 7.25 0.41
C ALA A 272 -15.89 6.86 0.72
N PHE A 273 -16.33 6.96 1.99
CA PHE A 273 -17.70 6.64 2.36
C PHE A 273 -18.73 7.55 1.70
N VAL A 274 -18.41 8.81 1.40
CA VAL A 274 -19.34 9.76 0.76
C VAL A 274 -19.68 9.30 -0.65
N SER A 275 -18.67 8.85 -1.41
CA SER A 275 -18.88 8.30 -2.76
C SER A 275 -19.41 6.87 -2.71
N GLY A 276 -18.88 6.03 -1.81
CA GLY A 276 -19.27 4.63 -1.69
C GLY A 276 -20.73 4.43 -1.32
N LEU A 277 -21.30 5.26 -0.43
CA LEU A 277 -22.73 5.16 -0.08
C LEU A 277 -23.67 5.36 -1.29
N LYS A 278 -23.24 6.12 -2.29
CA LYS A 278 -24.01 6.29 -3.53
C LYS A 278 -24.04 5.01 -4.38
N GLY A 279 -23.01 4.16 -4.28
CA GLY A 279 -22.93 2.87 -4.97
C GLY A 279 -23.86 1.79 -4.44
N LEU A 280 -24.50 1.98 -3.28
CA LEU A 280 -25.43 1.01 -2.70
C LEU A 280 -26.59 0.60 -3.64
N LYS A 281 -26.97 1.47 -4.57
CA LYS A 281 -28.05 1.19 -5.55
C LYS A 281 -27.63 0.18 -6.62
N GLU A 282 -26.35 0.07 -6.89
CA GLU A 282 -25.76 -0.80 -7.91
C GLU A 282 -25.19 -2.09 -7.29
N PHE A 283 -25.19 -2.18 -5.95
CA PHE A 283 -24.59 -3.29 -5.21
C PHE A 283 -25.47 -4.52 -5.28
N ASP A 284 -24.96 -5.59 -5.88
CA ASP A 284 -25.64 -6.87 -6.01
C ASP A 284 -24.81 -8.03 -5.41
N PHE A 285 -25.38 -9.23 -5.43
CA PHE A 285 -24.73 -10.42 -4.89
C PHE A 285 -23.50 -10.83 -5.70
N THR A 286 -23.51 -10.65 -7.01
CA THR A 286 -22.38 -10.99 -7.89
C THR A 286 -21.19 -10.11 -7.58
N TYR A 287 -21.42 -8.82 -7.45
CA TYR A 287 -20.37 -7.88 -7.06
C TYR A 287 -19.85 -8.17 -5.64
N PHE A 288 -20.74 -8.47 -4.68
CA PHE A 288 -20.32 -8.89 -3.34
C PHE A 288 -19.41 -10.13 -3.39
N ALA A 289 -19.75 -11.14 -4.20
CA ALA A 289 -18.93 -12.35 -4.35
C ALA A 289 -17.56 -12.04 -4.95
N THR A 290 -17.51 -11.13 -5.94
CA THR A 290 -16.24 -10.64 -6.51
C THR A 290 -15.35 -10.01 -5.43
N ILE A 291 -15.90 -9.10 -4.62
CA ILE A 291 -15.18 -8.46 -3.53
C ILE A 291 -14.74 -9.47 -2.47
N PHE A 292 -15.60 -10.41 -2.10
CA PHE A 292 -15.30 -11.47 -1.14
C PHE A 292 -14.08 -12.30 -1.59
N VAL A 293 -14.09 -12.77 -2.83
CA VAL A 293 -13.01 -13.60 -3.38
C VAL A 293 -11.71 -12.80 -3.56
N ALA A 294 -11.81 -11.51 -3.87
CA ALA A 294 -10.63 -10.65 -4.01
C ALA A 294 -9.96 -10.33 -2.67
N TYR A 295 -10.71 -10.13 -1.59
CA TYR A 295 -10.16 -9.61 -0.33
C TYR A 295 -9.89 -10.67 0.73
N VAL A 296 -10.77 -11.68 0.87
CA VAL A 296 -10.66 -12.66 1.97
C VAL A 296 -9.37 -13.48 1.93
N PRO A 297 -8.92 -14.03 0.79
CA PRO A 297 -7.64 -14.74 0.74
C PRO A 297 -6.44 -13.84 1.04
N VAL A 298 -6.45 -12.60 0.56
CA VAL A 298 -5.36 -11.64 0.78
C VAL A 298 -5.26 -11.25 2.26
N ALA A 299 -6.37 -11.20 2.99
CA ALA A 299 -6.35 -10.96 4.44
C ALA A 299 -5.51 -11.99 5.22
N LEU A 300 -5.43 -13.25 4.73
CA LEU A 300 -4.55 -14.27 5.33
C LEU A 300 -3.06 -13.97 5.11
N VAL A 301 -2.71 -13.36 3.97
CA VAL A 301 -1.34 -12.92 3.68
C VAL A 301 -0.95 -11.77 4.60
N VAL A 302 -1.82 -10.75 4.68
CA VAL A 302 -1.58 -9.56 5.51
C VAL A 302 -1.58 -9.91 7.00
N PHE A 303 -2.33 -10.93 7.42
CA PHE A 303 -2.19 -11.49 8.77
C PHE A 303 -0.76 -11.99 9.05
N ALA A 304 -0.14 -12.64 8.08
CA ALA A 304 1.23 -13.13 8.24
C ALA A 304 2.25 -11.98 8.30
N GLU A 305 2.06 -10.93 7.51
CA GLU A 305 2.82 -9.69 7.57
C GLU A 305 2.69 -9.04 8.95
N HIS A 306 1.46 -8.93 9.47
CA HIS A 306 1.18 -8.46 10.83
C HIS A 306 2.00 -9.18 11.90
N VAL A 307 2.01 -10.53 11.86
CA VAL A 307 2.80 -11.33 12.82
C VAL A 307 4.30 -11.06 12.68
N ALA A 308 4.79 -10.94 11.44
CA ALA A 308 6.20 -10.66 11.18
C ALA A 308 6.62 -9.28 11.71
N ASP A 309 5.82 -8.25 11.46
CA ASP A 309 6.08 -6.89 11.94
C ASP A 309 6.09 -6.83 13.47
N HIS A 310 5.15 -7.51 14.12
CA HIS A 310 5.10 -7.56 15.59
C HIS A 310 6.28 -8.31 16.19
N LYS A 311 6.75 -9.40 15.58
CA LYS A 311 7.97 -10.09 15.99
C LYS A 311 9.21 -9.19 15.84
N ASN A 312 9.30 -8.49 14.71
CA ASN A 312 10.40 -7.57 14.46
C ASN A 312 10.39 -6.42 15.47
N LEU A 313 9.23 -5.78 15.69
CA LEU A 313 9.09 -4.72 16.67
C LEU A 313 9.37 -5.21 18.09
N SER A 314 8.89 -6.41 18.46
CA SER A 314 9.19 -7.05 19.77
C SER A 314 10.68 -7.17 20.02
N SER A 315 11.46 -7.56 19.00
CA SER A 315 12.92 -7.67 19.12
C SER A 315 13.60 -6.32 19.30
N ILE A 316 13.02 -5.23 18.79
CA ILE A 316 13.55 -3.87 18.89
C ILE A 316 13.27 -3.29 20.28
N ILE A 317 12.06 -3.51 20.82
CA ILE A 317 11.62 -2.93 22.10
C ILE A 317 11.90 -3.85 23.30
N ASP A 318 12.48 -5.03 23.05
CA ASP A 318 12.76 -6.06 24.06
C ASP A 318 11.52 -6.46 24.89
N HIS A 319 10.37 -6.53 24.20
CA HIS A 319 9.08 -6.89 24.79
C HIS A 319 8.21 -7.65 23.78
N ASP A 320 7.71 -8.85 24.15
CA ASP A 320 6.93 -9.67 23.22
C ASP A 320 5.49 -9.16 23.07
N LEU A 321 5.23 -8.49 21.98
CA LEU A 321 3.91 -7.95 21.63
C LEU A 321 2.88 -9.03 21.29
N LEU A 322 3.32 -10.26 21.01
CA LEU A 322 2.41 -11.38 20.76
C LEU A 322 1.90 -11.98 22.07
N GLU A 323 2.62 -11.76 23.20
CA GLU A 323 2.18 -12.10 24.55
C GLU A 323 1.45 -10.94 25.23
N GLU A 324 2.02 -9.73 25.17
CA GLU A 324 1.43 -8.52 25.73
C GLU A 324 1.56 -7.32 24.77
N PRO A 325 0.47 -6.74 24.27
CA PRO A 325 -0.95 -6.88 24.62
C PRO A 325 -1.60 -8.18 24.14
N GLY A 326 -0.86 -9.01 23.41
CA GLY A 326 -1.25 -10.30 22.87
C GLY A 326 -1.78 -10.25 21.44
N LEU A 327 -1.49 -11.30 20.66
CA LEU A 327 -1.84 -11.40 19.24
C LEU A 327 -3.34 -11.14 18.98
N THR A 328 -4.23 -11.61 19.85
CA THR A 328 -5.68 -11.34 19.71
C THR A 328 -5.99 -9.85 19.68
N ARG A 329 -5.34 -9.03 20.52
CA ARG A 329 -5.60 -7.59 20.59
C ARG A 329 -4.98 -6.84 19.42
N THR A 330 -3.78 -7.22 19.03
CA THR A 330 -3.10 -6.59 17.89
C THR A 330 -3.86 -6.87 16.60
N LEU A 331 -4.36 -8.10 16.40
CA LEU A 331 -5.19 -8.46 15.25
C LEU A 331 -6.54 -7.74 15.25
N LEU A 332 -7.23 -7.68 16.39
CA LEU A 332 -8.49 -6.93 16.46
C LEU A 332 -8.25 -5.44 16.18
N GLY A 333 -7.15 -4.88 16.70
CA GLY A 333 -6.77 -3.49 16.44
C GLY A 333 -6.47 -3.23 14.96
N ASP A 334 -5.75 -4.12 14.31
CA ASP A 334 -5.42 -4.01 12.88
C ASP A 334 -6.68 -4.19 12.02
N GLY A 335 -7.48 -5.23 12.24
CA GLY A 335 -8.70 -5.46 11.48
C GLY A 335 -9.72 -4.32 11.61
N VAL A 336 -10.04 -3.88 12.84
CA VAL A 336 -10.97 -2.77 13.05
C VAL A 336 -10.37 -1.44 12.60
N GLY A 337 -9.05 -1.25 12.79
CA GLY A 337 -8.31 -0.09 12.30
C GLY A 337 -8.30 -0.02 10.78
N SER A 338 -8.16 -1.16 10.08
CA SER A 338 -8.26 -1.26 8.63
C SER A 338 -9.65 -0.87 8.12
N ILE A 339 -10.72 -1.37 8.75
CA ILE A 339 -12.10 -0.99 8.42
C ILE A 339 -12.30 0.52 8.60
N ALA A 340 -11.89 1.06 9.75
CA ALA A 340 -12.03 2.47 10.05
C ALA A 340 -11.23 3.35 9.08
N GLY A 341 -9.99 2.96 8.76
CA GLY A 341 -9.16 3.65 7.79
C GLY A 341 -9.75 3.66 6.39
N ALA A 342 -10.20 2.50 5.91
CA ALA A 342 -10.82 2.36 4.59
C ALA A 342 -12.13 3.12 4.46
N LEU A 343 -12.91 3.25 5.52
CA LEU A 343 -14.16 4.04 5.52
C LEU A 343 -13.88 5.48 5.09
N PHE A 344 -12.79 6.07 5.56
CA PHE A 344 -12.41 7.44 5.21
C PHE A 344 -11.51 7.48 3.96
N GLY A 345 -10.45 6.67 3.92
CA GLY A 345 -9.40 6.72 2.91
C GLY A 345 -9.60 5.81 1.70
N GLY A 346 -10.57 4.92 1.72
CA GLY A 346 -10.78 3.92 0.67
C GLY A 346 -9.74 2.78 0.67
N CYS A 347 -8.61 2.94 1.35
CA CYS A 347 -7.55 1.95 1.38
C CYS A 347 -7.62 1.11 2.68
N PRO A 348 -7.64 -0.25 2.59
CA PRO A 348 -7.43 -1.08 3.76
C PRO A 348 -6.07 -0.76 4.39
N ASN A 349 -6.02 -0.64 5.71
CA ASN A 349 -4.79 -0.35 6.43
C ASN A 349 -4.14 -1.64 6.96
N THR A 350 -2.83 -1.61 7.13
CA THR A 350 -2.04 -2.68 7.77
C THR A 350 -0.89 -2.06 8.57
N THR A 351 -0.24 -2.86 9.41
CA THR A 351 0.99 -2.43 10.09
C THR A 351 2.08 -2.11 9.08
N TYR A 352 2.85 -1.04 9.36
CA TYR A 352 3.89 -0.57 8.45
C TYR A 352 5.29 -0.95 8.95
N GLY A 353 6.02 -1.70 8.13
CA GLY A 353 7.44 -2.00 8.34
C GLY A 353 8.30 -0.74 8.42
N GLU A 354 7.95 0.32 7.68
CA GLU A 354 8.60 1.64 7.75
C GLU A 354 8.42 2.30 9.12
N SER A 355 7.26 2.13 9.74
CA SER A 355 7.02 2.60 11.12
C SER A 355 7.91 1.85 12.11
N VAL A 356 8.00 0.53 11.97
CA VAL A 356 8.89 -0.33 12.78
C VAL A 356 10.36 0.07 12.59
N ALA A 357 10.78 0.30 11.35
CA ALA A 357 12.13 0.77 11.02
C ALA A 357 12.42 2.15 11.62
N CYS A 358 11.43 3.05 11.61
CA CYS A 358 11.56 4.36 12.23
C CYS A 358 11.78 4.25 13.75
N VAL A 359 11.05 3.36 14.45
CA VAL A 359 11.28 3.06 15.87
C VAL A 359 12.71 2.55 16.09
N ALA A 360 13.17 1.61 15.26
CA ALA A 360 14.53 1.07 15.34
C ALA A 360 15.62 2.15 15.16
N ILE A 361 15.46 3.01 14.15
CA ILE A 361 16.49 4.03 13.82
C ILE A 361 16.50 5.17 14.84
N THR A 362 15.32 5.61 15.29
CA THR A 362 15.20 6.73 16.23
C THR A 362 15.41 6.33 17.68
N GLY A 363 15.22 5.04 18.01
CA GLY A 363 15.18 4.56 19.39
C GLY A 363 13.97 5.06 20.17
N ASN A 364 12.94 5.55 19.49
CA ASN A 364 11.71 6.06 20.12
C ASN A 364 10.56 5.08 19.89
N ALA A 365 10.21 4.33 20.93
CA ALA A 365 9.08 3.41 20.96
C ALA A 365 7.82 3.98 21.64
N SER A 366 7.81 5.28 21.97
CA SER A 366 6.67 5.89 22.68
C SER A 366 5.38 5.84 21.85
N VAL A 367 4.34 5.20 22.37
CA VAL A 367 3.01 5.16 21.74
C VAL A 367 2.39 6.55 21.62
N ILE A 368 2.73 7.48 22.53
CA ILE A 368 2.28 8.87 22.43
C ILE A 368 2.83 9.53 21.16
N THR A 369 4.05 9.17 20.75
CA THR A 369 4.61 9.66 19.49
C THR A 369 3.84 9.14 18.29
N ILE A 370 3.49 7.85 18.26
CA ILE A 370 2.66 7.27 17.18
C ILE A 370 1.28 7.92 17.16
N PHE A 371 0.68 8.14 18.33
CA PHE A 371 -0.62 8.83 18.44
C PHE A 371 -0.53 10.28 17.92
N ALA A 372 0.51 11.02 18.27
CA ALA A 372 0.74 12.37 17.77
C ALA A 372 1.00 12.38 16.24
N ALA A 373 1.71 11.39 15.71
CA ALA A 373 1.90 11.23 14.26
C ALA A 373 0.57 10.93 13.55
N ALA A 374 -0.30 10.10 14.13
CA ALA A 374 -1.62 9.81 13.57
C ALA A 374 -2.49 11.07 13.48
N ILE A 375 -2.55 11.87 14.55
CA ILE A 375 -3.23 13.17 14.53
C ILE A 375 -2.58 14.10 13.50
N GLY A 376 -1.25 14.14 13.44
CA GLY A 376 -0.53 14.94 12.46
C GLY A 376 -0.88 14.58 11.02
N CYS A 377 -0.95 13.29 10.67
CA CYS A 377 -1.40 12.82 9.35
C CYS A 377 -2.83 13.27 9.03
N MET A 378 -3.74 13.16 10.01
CA MET A 378 -5.11 13.67 9.84
C MET A 378 -5.13 15.18 9.61
N LEU A 379 -4.35 15.95 10.35
CA LEU A 379 -4.28 17.41 10.17
C LEU A 379 -3.66 17.79 8.82
N PHE A 380 -2.62 17.07 8.37
CA PHE A 380 -1.97 17.32 7.08
C PHE A 380 -2.90 17.08 5.90
N SER A 381 -3.85 16.17 6.03
CA SER A 381 -4.83 15.87 4.97
C SER A 381 -5.76 17.05 4.65
N PHE A 382 -5.89 18.03 5.55
CA PHE A 382 -6.69 19.25 5.32
C PHE A 382 -5.89 20.41 4.73
N ILE A 383 -4.54 20.29 4.66
CA ILE A 383 -3.68 21.38 4.17
C ILE A 383 -3.65 21.36 2.65
N THR A 384 -4.46 22.19 2.00
CA THR A 384 -4.63 22.22 0.54
C THR A 384 -3.30 22.35 -0.22
N PRO A 385 -2.35 23.24 0.13
CA PRO A 385 -1.07 23.32 -0.58
C PRO A 385 -0.24 22.04 -0.52
N LEU A 386 -0.30 21.30 0.61
CA LEU A 386 0.39 20.02 0.75
C LEU A 386 -0.26 18.93 -0.11
N VAL A 387 -1.60 18.89 -0.11
CA VAL A 387 -2.37 17.97 -0.96
C VAL A 387 -2.07 18.22 -2.43
N ALA A 388 -2.15 19.48 -2.87
CA ALA A 388 -1.83 19.86 -4.24
C ALA A 388 -0.39 19.48 -4.65
N PHE A 389 0.58 19.64 -3.74
CA PHE A 389 1.95 19.19 -3.97
C PHE A 389 2.01 17.68 -4.17
N VAL A 390 1.36 16.90 -3.30
CA VAL A 390 1.35 15.44 -3.40
C VAL A 390 0.70 14.98 -4.71
N ASP A 391 -0.42 15.57 -5.10
CA ASP A 391 -1.14 15.23 -6.33
C ASP A 391 -0.41 15.69 -7.60
N SER A 392 0.54 16.62 -7.49
CA SER A 392 1.39 17.07 -8.60
C SER A 392 2.64 16.21 -8.81
N ILE A 393 2.88 15.20 -7.96
CA ILE A 393 4.06 14.32 -8.08
C ILE A 393 3.91 13.45 -9.32
N PRO A 394 4.79 13.59 -10.34
CA PRO A 394 4.62 12.86 -11.58
C PRO A 394 4.83 11.35 -11.44
N ALA A 395 4.12 10.59 -12.26
CA ALA A 395 4.14 9.12 -12.27
C ALA A 395 5.57 8.56 -12.28
N CYS A 396 6.48 9.14 -13.07
CA CYS A 396 7.88 8.69 -13.16
C CYS A 396 8.63 8.80 -11.82
N VAL A 397 8.35 9.84 -11.02
CA VAL A 397 8.94 10.01 -9.66
C VAL A 397 8.40 8.93 -8.74
N MET A 398 7.09 8.68 -8.78
CA MET A 398 6.47 7.60 -8.01
C MET A 398 6.96 6.23 -8.47
N GLY A 399 7.15 5.99 -9.77
CA GLY A 399 7.76 4.77 -10.32
C GLY A 399 9.14 4.50 -9.73
N GLY A 400 10.00 5.53 -9.62
CA GLY A 400 11.31 5.43 -8.98
C GLY A 400 11.22 5.04 -7.49
N VAL A 401 10.25 5.57 -6.75
CA VAL A 401 9.96 5.20 -5.36
C VAL A 401 9.43 3.77 -5.28
N CYS A 402 8.48 3.42 -6.13
CA CYS A 402 7.82 2.11 -6.14
C CYS A 402 8.78 0.96 -6.41
N ILE A 403 9.80 1.14 -7.27
CA ILE A 403 10.86 0.14 -7.46
C ILE A 403 11.50 -0.23 -6.13
N ALA A 404 11.85 0.76 -5.29
CA ALA A 404 12.46 0.49 -4.00
C ALA A 404 11.46 -0.10 -3.00
N LEU A 405 10.22 0.42 -2.93
CA LEU A 405 9.16 -0.07 -2.02
C LEU A 405 8.79 -1.52 -2.34
N TYR A 406 8.49 -1.84 -3.59
CA TYR A 406 8.13 -3.20 -4.02
C TYR A 406 9.29 -4.17 -3.86
N GLY A 407 10.51 -3.69 -4.15
CA GLY A 407 11.73 -4.44 -3.89
C GLY A 407 11.90 -4.78 -2.41
N PHE A 408 11.61 -3.87 -1.50
CA PHE A 408 11.69 -4.13 -0.06
C PHE A 408 10.64 -5.14 0.40
N ILE A 409 9.41 -5.07 -0.13
CA ILE A 409 8.36 -6.07 0.15
C ILE A 409 8.81 -7.46 -0.34
N ALA A 410 9.29 -7.53 -1.59
CA ALA A 410 9.76 -8.79 -2.18
C ALA A 410 10.91 -9.41 -1.36
N VAL A 411 11.92 -8.61 -1.00
CA VAL A 411 13.07 -9.07 -0.20
C VAL A 411 12.64 -9.43 1.23
N SER A 412 11.65 -8.73 1.81
CA SER A 412 11.11 -9.10 3.13
C SER A 412 10.51 -10.49 3.11
N GLY A 413 9.69 -10.81 2.09
CA GLY A 413 9.16 -12.16 1.89
C GLY A 413 10.26 -13.22 1.70
N LEU A 414 11.29 -12.91 0.91
CA LEU A 414 12.43 -13.83 0.71
C LEU A 414 13.22 -14.07 2.00
N LYS A 415 13.39 -13.05 2.85
CA LYS A 415 14.03 -13.22 4.17
C LYS A 415 13.27 -14.17 5.07
N MET A 416 11.94 -14.24 4.99
CA MET A 416 11.12 -15.14 5.81
C MET A 416 11.40 -16.61 5.50
N ILE A 417 11.90 -16.96 4.31
CA ILE A 417 12.26 -18.34 3.93
C ILE A 417 13.76 -18.64 4.08
N GLN A 418 14.56 -17.68 4.52
CA GLN A 418 16.01 -17.84 4.61
C GLN A 418 16.42 -19.00 5.51
N ASP A 419 15.68 -19.25 6.61
CA ASP A 419 15.95 -20.32 7.55
C ASP A 419 15.25 -21.64 7.18
N ALA A 420 14.48 -21.66 6.09
CA ALA A 420 13.82 -22.86 5.61
C ALA A 420 14.79 -23.75 4.84
N ASN A 421 14.77 -25.06 5.13
CA ASN A 421 15.55 -26.02 4.37
C ASN A 421 14.93 -26.22 2.98
N LEU A 422 15.49 -25.60 1.95
CA LEU A 422 15.05 -25.73 0.55
C LEU A 422 15.61 -26.99 -0.16
N ASP A 423 16.53 -27.74 0.46
CA ASP A 423 16.94 -29.06 -0.02
C ASP A 423 15.84 -30.10 0.23
N ASP A 424 14.89 -29.85 1.12
CA ASP A 424 13.68 -30.64 1.25
C ASP A 424 12.75 -30.38 0.06
N ASN A 425 12.53 -31.39 -0.76
CA ASN A 425 11.68 -31.34 -1.94
C ASN A 425 10.28 -30.78 -1.65
N LYS A 426 9.72 -31.05 -0.47
CA LYS A 426 8.43 -30.49 -0.06
C LYS A 426 8.48 -28.97 -0.03
N ASN A 427 9.46 -28.41 0.67
CA ASN A 427 9.63 -26.97 0.81
C ASN A 427 9.94 -26.33 -0.54
N LEU A 428 10.81 -26.97 -1.33
CA LEU A 428 11.15 -26.52 -2.68
C LEU A 428 9.89 -26.40 -3.57
N PHE A 429 9.02 -27.44 -3.60
CA PHE A 429 7.80 -27.42 -4.41
C PHE A 429 6.82 -26.33 -3.95
N VAL A 430 6.62 -26.18 -2.63
CA VAL A 430 5.72 -25.15 -2.09
C VAL A 430 6.17 -23.76 -2.53
N VAL A 431 7.45 -23.42 -2.32
CA VAL A 431 8.01 -22.13 -2.71
C VAL A 431 7.92 -21.92 -4.22
N SER A 432 8.32 -22.92 -5.03
CA SER A 432 8.31 -22.82 -6.50
C SER A 432 6.92 -22.59 -7.06
N VAL A 433 5.91 -23.32 -6.57
CA VAL A 433 4.52 -23.18 -7.03
C VAL A 433 3.99 -21.77 -6.74
N ILE A 434 4.23 -21.23 -5.53
CA ILE A 434 3.77 -19.90 -5.17
C ILE A 434 4.44 -18.84 -6.03
N LEU A 435 5.78 -18.88 -6.15
CA LEU A 435 6.52 -17.87 -6.91
C LEU A 435 6.11 -17.86 -8.39
N ILE A 436 6.02 -19.04 -9.02
CA ILE A 436 5.68 -19.11 -10.44
C ILE A 436 4.21 -18.74 -10.68
N ALA A 437 3.28 -19.19 -9.83
CA ALA A 437 1.88 -18.82 -9.97
C ALA A 437 1.66 -17.30 -9.80
N GLY A 438 2.32 -16.69 -8.79
CA GLY A 438 2.17 -15.27 -8.51
C GLY A 438 2.84 -14.38 -9.54
N ILE A 439 4.13 -14.62 -9.85
CA ILE A 439 4.88 -13.80 -10.84
C ILE A 439 4.33 -14.02 -12.25
N GLY A 440 3.87 -15.23 -12.57
CA GLY A 440 3.24 -15.56 -13.84
C GLY A 440 1.84 -14.98 -14.02
N GLY A 441 1.29 -14.29 -12.99
CA GLY A 441 -0.01 -13.65 -13.08
C GLY A 441 -1.17 -14.63 -13.16
N LEU A 442 -1.10 -15.77 -12.44
CA LEU A 442 -2.17 -16.75 -12.46
C LEU A 442 -3.43 -16.17 -11.82
N THR A 443 -4.36 -15.74 -12.66
CA THR A 443 -5.71 -15.35 -12.27
C THR A 443 -6.70 -16.45 -12.63
N LEU A 444 -7.69 -16.69 -11.79
CA LEU A 444 -8.77 -17.65 -12.07
C LEU A 444 -10.08 -16.90 -12.13
N THR A 445 -10.74 -16.96 -13.29
CA THR A 445 -12.00 -16.27 -13.53
C THR A 445 -13.15 -17.28 -13.59
N PHE A 446 -14.18 -17.10 -12.78
CA PHE A 446 -15.38 -17.93 -12.70
C PHE A 446 -16.61 -17.03 -12.97
N GLY A 447 -17.01 -16.91 -14.23
CA GLY A 447 -17.99 -15.91 -14.63
C GLY A 447 -17.43 -14.50 -14.41
N ASP A 448 -18.12 -13.67 -13.63
CA ASP A 448 -17.71 -12.30 -13.31
C ASP A 448 -16.75 -12.22 -12.11
N ILE A 449 -16.47 -13.36 -11.47
CA ILE A 449 -15.62 -13.41 -10.25
C ILE A 449 -14.19 -13.75 -10.64
N THR A 450 -13.24 -12.88 -10.32
CA THR A 450 -11.80 -13.09 -10.57
C THR A 450 -11.04 -13.23 -9.26
N LEU A 451 -10.34 -14.37 -9.12
CA LEU A 451 -9.37 -14.59 -8.07
C LEU A 451 -8.03 -13.99 -8.50
N THR A 452 -7.50 -13.05 -7.72
CA THR A 452 -6.24 -12.37 -8.03
C THR A 452 -5.04 -13.34 -7.96
N GLU A 453 -3.94 -13.00 -8.64
CA GLU A 453 -2.72 -13.79 -8.71
C GLU A 453 -2.13 -14.11 -7.32
N VAL A 454 -2.14 -13.13 -6.40
CA VAL A 454 -1.65 -13.32 -5.02
C VAL A 454 -2.52 -14.31 -4.27
N ALA A 455 -3.85 -14.18 -4.40
CA ALA A 455 -4.79 -15.08 -3.75
C ALA A 455 -4.72 -16.51 -4.34
N ALA A 456 -4.63 -16.63 -5.65
CA ALA A 456 -4.48 -17.93 -6.33
C ALA A 456 -3.17 -18.63 -5.92
N ALA A 457 -2.06 -17.90 -5.90
CA ALA A 457 -0.76 -18.42 -5.49
C ALA A 457 -0.75 -18.89 -4.03
N LEU A 458 -1.36 -18.11 -3.11
CA LEU A 458 -1.51 -18.51 -1.71
C LEU A 458 -2.30 -19.82 -1.56
N ILE A 459 -3.46 -19.90 -2.23
CA ILE A 459 -4.31 -21.10 -2.17
C ILE A 459 -3.56 -22.32 -2.69
N LEU A 460 -2.88 -22.19 -3.85
CA LEU A 460 -2.07 -23.26 -4.40
C LEU A 460 -0.92 -23.65 -3.46
N GLY A 461 -0.27 -22.68 -2.84
CA GLY A 461 0.78 -22.92 -1.87
C GLY A 461 0.31 -23.70 -0.63
N ILE A 462 -0.84 -23.29 -0.08
CA ILE A 462 -1.48 -24.00 1.04
C ILE A 462 -1.85 -25.43 0.63
N LEU A 463 -2.49 -25.62 -0.52
CA LEU A 463 -2.85 -26.94 -1.04
C LEU A 463 -1.63 -27.82 -1.23
N THR A 464 -0.57 -27.30 -1.86
CA THR A 464 0.70 -28.03 -2.05
C THR A 464 1.33 -28.40 -0.70
N ASN A 465 1.36 -27.47 0.27
CA ASN A 465 1.87 -27.74 1.60
C ASN A 465 1.08 -28.85 2.30
N VAL A 466 -0.26 -28.80 2.23
CA VAL A 466 -1.13 -29.83 2.85
C VAL A 466 -0.96 -31.19 2.16
N MET A 467 -0.95 -31.23 0.82
CA MET A 467 -0.77 -32.46 0.05
C MET A 467 0.57 -33.15 0.36
N LEU A 468 1.66 -32.38 0.41
CA LEU A 468 3.00 -32.91 0.67
C LEU A 468 3.28 -33.17 2.16
N SER A 469 2.43 -32.68 3.06
CA SER A 469 2.53 -32.92 4.50
C SER A 469 2.03 -34.31 4.94
N LYS A 470 1.28 -35.01 4.08
CA LYS A 470 0.79 -36.36 4.38
C LYS A 470 1.86 -37.39 4.02
N LYS A 471 2.63 -37.84 5.00
CA LYS A 471 3.22 -39.15 5.25
C LYS A 471 4.54 -39.06 6.05
N LYS A 472 4.46 -38.86 7.35
CA LYS A 472 5.47 -39.39 8.29
C LYS A 472 4.79 -40.36 9.29
N GLY A 473 3.83 -41.16 8.81
CA GLY A 473 3.03 -42.03 9.67
C GLY A 473 3.32 -43.52 9.54
N ASN A 474 4.14 -44.02 8.58
CA ASN A 474 4.29 -45.46 8.39
C ASN A 474 5.71 -45.95 7.98
N ALA A 475 6.77 -45.22 8.25
CA ALA A 475 8.14 -45.70 7.95
C ALA A 475 8.99 -46.01 9.19
N ALA A 476 8.40 -46.09 10.39
CA ALA A 476 9.13 -46.44 11.63
C ALA A 476 8.56 -47.71 12.27
N LYS A 477 8.09 -48.67 11.46
CA LYS A 477 7.85 -50.06 11.88
C LYS A 477 8.12 -50.99 10.69
N LYS A 478 9.39 -51.19 10.38
CA LYS A 478 9.92 -52.42 9.78
C LYS A 478 11.39 -52.54 10.16
#